data_d19a88636107094a3513911b07ed8c4b
#
_entry.id   d19a88636107094a3513911b07ed8c4b
#
_cell.length_a   1.000
_cell.length_b   1.000
_cell.length_c   1.000
_cell.angle_alpha   90.00
_cell.angle_beta   90.00
_cell.angle_gamma   90.00
#
_symmetry.space_group_name_H-M   'P 1'
#
loop_
_entity.id
_entity.type
_entity.pdbx_description
1 polymer ?
#
loop_
_entity_poly.entity_id
_entity_poly.type
_entity_poly.pdbx_seq_one_letter_code
_entity_poly.pdbx_strand_id
1 'polypeptide(L)'
;MKEIVPDKTLKTAMDYVALLWGERVNEKLVKTINPLNEVEVHFDNPAGGFDTHYLEFDFNRVKSEGSLSHLLVTVNDVTKRVMLSRELQESQEKAQAQLDLLLRILHVEPDNLTGFLTDADVSLKMVNSILKEPAREETAFRAKIDGIYRQVHAVKGEASALGLKTVEQRAHAFEESLSDLKARQSLSGSDFLPLVVKLDDLFNHLAQVREMLSRLVDLHQAIASKRAAGGQVEASKVDAWLAGKHDRKSTRLNSSHPYRSR
;
A
#
# COMPACT_ATOMS: atom_id res chain seq x y z
N MET A 1 3.15 18.81 -29.86
CA MET A 1 3.68 18.91 -28.50
C MET A 1 2.79 18.01 -27.64
N LYS A 2 3.34 16.92 -27.11
CA LYS A 2 2.59 16.13 -26.13
C LYS A 2 2.50 16.97 -24.85
N GLU A 3 1.32 16.97 -24.22
CA GLU A 3 1.07 17.71 -22.99
C GLU A 3 2.02 17.24 -21.90
N ILE A 4 2.90 18.11 -21.49
CA ILE A 4 3.90 17.85 -20.45
C ILE A 4 3.24 17.98 -19.05
N VAL A 5 2.18 18.79 -18.96
CA VAL A 5 1.44 19.07 -17.74
C VAL A 5 -0.06 18.99 -18.00
N PRO A 6 -0.88 18.37 -17.14
CA PRO A 6 -2.33 18.32 -17.30
C PRO A 6 -2.97 19.72 -17.34
N ASP A 7 -3.96 19.93 -18.20
CA ASP A 7 -4.68 21.20 -18.36
C ASP A 7 -5.22 21.78 -17.05
N LYS A 8 -5.69 20.91 -16.15
CA LYS A 8 -6.17 21.31 -14.84
C LYS A 8 -5.07 21.95 -13.98
N THR A 9 -3.86 21.40 -14.05
CA THR A 9 -2.70 21.94 -13.32
C THR A 9 -2.26 23.28 -13.89
N LEU A 10 -2.29 23.42 -15.21
CA LEU A 10 -1.96 24.67 -15.89
C LEU A 10 -2.94 25.79 -15.50
N LYS A 11 -4.25 25.51 -15.49
CA LYS A 11 -5.25 26.48 -15.04
C LYS A 11 -5.04 26.91 -13.59
N THR A 12 -4.84 25.94 -12.70
CA THR A 12 -4.58 26.22 -11.27
C THR A 12 -3.30 27.05 -11.07
N ALA A 13 -2.27 26.79 -11.88
CA ALA A 13 -1.04 27.56 -11.89
C ALA A 13 -1.28 29.02 -12.30
N MET A 14 -2.06 29.24 -13.38
CA MET A 14 -2.42 30.58 -13.84
C MET A 14 -3.22 31.36 -12.80
N ASP A 15 -4.22 30.72 -12.17
CA ASP A 15 -5.02 31.35 -11.12
C ASP A 15 -4.14 31.73 -9.91
N TYR A 16 -3.19 30.87 -9.52
CA TYR A 16 -2.26 31.14 -8.43
C TYR A 16 -1.28 32.29 -8.77
N VAL A 17 -0.73 32.30 -9.96
CA VAL A 17 0.13 33.41 -10.43
C VAL A 17 -0.63 34.72 -10.47
N ALA A 18 -1.89 34.71 -10.93
CA ALA A 18 -2.75 35.89 -10.90
C ALA A 18 -2.99 36.41 -9.48
N LEU A 19 -3.19 35.51 -8.52
CA LEU A 19 -3.29 35.85 -7.10
C LEU A 19 -2.01 36.51 -6.57
N LEU A 20 -0.84 36.00 -6.95
CA LEU A 20 0.46 36.54 -6.55
C LEU A 20 0.72 37.95 -7.12
N TRP A 21 0.07 38.31 -8.22
CA TRP A 21 0.21 39.66 -8.84
C TRP A 21 -0.63 40.72 -8.15
N GLY A 22 -1.54 40.34 -7.26
CA GLY A 22 -2.38 41.28 -6.50
C GLY A 22 -1.57 42.21 -5.60
N GLU A 23 -2.04 43.49 -5.44
CA GLU A 23 -1.33 44.47 -4.65
C GLU A 23 -1.31 44.17 -3.14
N ARG A 24 -2.42 43.65 -2.61
CA ARG A 24 -2.61 43.36 -1.16
C ARG A 24 -2.60 41.84 -0.91
N VAL A 25 -1.44 41.24 -0.98
CA VAL A 25 -1.27 39.80 -0.79
C VAL A 25 -0.49 39.51 0.49
N ASN A 26 -1.04 38.64 1.33
CA ASN A 26 -0.29 38.09 2.46
C ASN A 26 0.65 36.99 1.94
N GLU A 27 1.93 37.34 1.74
CA GLU A 27 2.94 36.45 1.14
C GLU A 27 3.12 35.14 1.90
N LYS A 28 3.00 35.15 3.24
CA LYS A 28 3.11 33.93 4.05
C LYS A 28 1.94 32.98 3.80
N LEU A 29 0.72 33.52 3.78
CA LEU A 29 -0.48 32.72 3.55
C LEU A 29 -0.50 32.15 2.13
N VAL A 30 -0.15 32.96 1.14
CA VAL A 30 -0.16 32.50 -0.26
C VAL A 30 0.91 31.42 -0.52
N LYS A 31 2.07 31.50 0.12
CA LYS A 31 3.07 30.42 0.06
C LYS A 31 2.55 29.09 0.59
N THR A 32 1.72 29.09 1.64
CA THR A 32 1.18 27.83 2.20
C THR A 32 0.12 27.16 1.31
N ILE A 33 -0.53 27.91 0.44
CA ILE A 33 -1.55 27.42 -0.49
C ILE A 33 -1.02 27.20 -1.90
N ASN A 34 0.31 27.20 -2.09
CA ASN A 34 0.93 26.96 -3.39
C ASN A 34 0.51 25.59 -3.94
N PRO A 35 -0.22 25.52 -5.06
CA PRO A 35 -0.66 24.27 -5.63
C PRO A 35 0.44 23.55 -6.45
N LEU A 36 1.59 24.19 -6.62
CA LEU A 36 2.68 23.74 -7.47
C LEU A 36 3.87 23.18 -6.67
N ASN A 37 3.60 22.54 -5.54
CA ASN A 37 4.62 21.97 -4.67
C ASN A 37 5.15 20.62 -5.15
N GLU A 38 4.32 19.83 -5.85
CA GLU A 38 4.65 18.49 -6.35
C GLU A 38 3.95 18.27 -7.69
N VAL A 39 4.39 18.98 -8.71
CA VAL A 39 3.82 18.87 -10.06
C VAL A 39 4.47 17.70 -10.77
N GLU A 40 3.66 16.72 -11.16
CA GLU A 40 4.09 15.61 -11.96
C GLU A 40 4.28 16.04 -13.42
N VAL A 41 5.46 15.81 -13.97
CA VAL A 41 5.85 16.19 -15.33
C VAL A 41 6.47 14.99 -16.02
N HIS A 42 6.07 14.77 -17.26
CA HIS A 42 6.58 13.67 -18.09
C HIS A 42 7.50 14.22 -19.18
N PHE A 43 8.73 13.74 -19.19
CA PHE A 43 9.71 14.05 -20.24
C PHE A 43 9.85 12.88 -21.21
N ASP A 44 9.95 13.15 -22.50
CA ASP A 44 10.22 12.12 -23.51
C ASP A 44 11.61 11.51 -23.26
N ASN A 45 11.68 10.17 -23.10
CA ASN A 45 12.94 9.46 -22.96
C ASN A 45 13.46 9.08 -24.35
N PRO A 46 14.73 9.37 -24.70
CA PRO A 46 15.34 8.98 -25.98
C PRO A 46 15.34 7.47 -26.25
N ALA A 47 15.30 6.65 -25.19
CA ALA A 47 15.23 5.18 -25.28
C ALA A 47 13.80 4.64 -25.53
N GLY A 48 12.81 5.53 -25.62
CA GLY A 48 11.38 5.24 -25.74
C GLY A 48 10.67 5.21 -24.39
N GLY A 49 9.50 5.85 -24.32
CA GLY A 49 8.73 6.03 -23.12
C GLY A 49 8.85 7.43 -22.51
N PHE A 50 8.45 7.58 -21.23
CA PHE A 50 8.49 8.84 -20.51
C PHE A 50 9.21 8.67 -19.19
N ASP A 51 10.03 9.67 -18.84
CA ASP A 51 10.59 9.81 -17.50
C ASP A 51 9.69 10.75 -16.71
N THR A 52 9.21 10.29 -15.55
CA THR A 52 8.36 11.07 -14.67
C THR A 52 9.22 11.79 -13.64
N HIS A 53 9.07 13.11 -13.59
CA HIS A 53 9.68 13.97 -12.60
C HIS A 53 8.63 14.70 -11.78
N TYR A 54 8.98 15.03 -10.54
CA TYR A 54 8.17 15.86 -9.65
C TYR A 54 8.91 17.18 -9.42
N LEU A 55 8.27 18.29 -9.84
CA LEU A 55 8.83 19.62 -9.76
C LEU A 55 8.09 20.46 -8.73
N GLU A 56 8.84 21.17 -7.89
CA GLU A 56 8.35 22.15 -6.95
C GLU A 56 8.66 23.55 -7.47
N PHE A 57 7.65 24.40 -7.52
CA PHE A 57 7.78 25.79 -7.98
C PHE A 57 7.61 26.73 -6.81
N ASP A 58 8.67 27.44 -6.46
CA ASP A 58 8.65 28.51 -5.47
C ASP A 58 8.55 29.88 -6.12
N PHE A 59 7.60 30.69 -5.65
CA PHE A 59 7.33 32.01 -6.16
C PHE A 59 7.71 33.08 -5.15
N ASN A 60 8.60 33.98 -5.51
CA ASN A 60 9.01 35.12 -4.71
C ASN A 60 8.66 36.42 -5.42
N ARG A 61 7.98 37.31 -4.71
CA ARG A 61 7.57 38.63 -5.22
C ARG A 61 8.74 39.60 -5.07
N VAL A 62 9.19 40.20 -6.17
CA VAL A 62 10.23 41.20 -6.19
C VAL A 62 9.58 42.59 -6.39
N LYS A 63 9.80 43.51 -5.44
CA LYS A 63 9.25 44.86 -5.44
C LYS A 63 10.35 45.84 -5.83
N SER A 64 9.99 46.83 -6.65
CA SER A 64 10.81 48.00 -6.94
C SER A 64 9.97 49.25 -6.70
N GLU A 65 10.52 50.20 -5.97
CA GLU A 65 9.87 51.47 -5.65
C GLU A 65 8.47 51.31 -4.98
N GLY A 66 8.29 50.23 -4.19
CA GLY A 66 7.04 49.95 -3.48
C GLY A 66 5.97 49.21 -4.28
N SER A 67 6.15 49.03 -5.59
CA SER A 67 5.25 48.27 -6.47
C SER A 67 5.87 46.92 -6.85
N LEU A 68 5.01 45.91 -7.17
CA LEU A 68 5.48 44.61 -7.66
C LEU A 68 6.09 44.78 -9.05
N SER A 69 7.37 44.46 -9.18
CA SER A 69 8.11 44.54 -10.43
C SER A 69 8.05 43.24 -11.21
N HIS A 70 8.34 42.13 -10.51
CA HIS A 70 8.35 40.80 -11.16
C HIS A 70 8.20 39.68 -10.12
N LEU A 71 7.88 38.49 -10.60
CA LEU A 71 7.89 37.25 -9.82
C LEU A 71 9.16 36.45 -10.17
N LEU A 72 9.94 36.11 -9.14
CA LEU A 72 11.04 35.18 -9.29
C LEU A 72 10.49 33.79 -9.03
N VAL A 73 10.65 32.90 -10.01
CA VAL A 73 10.24 31.50 -9.90
C VAL A 73 11.49 30.64 -9.78
N THR A 74 11.57 29.88 -8.70
CA THR A 74 12.60 28.85 -8.52
C THR A 74 11.94 27.49 -8.76
N VAL A 75 12.57 26.66 -9.57
CA VAL A 75 12.07 25.30 -9.87
C VAL A 75 13.07 24.29 -9.29
N ASN A 76 12.58 23.44 -8.42
CA ASN A 76 13.37 22.39 -7.79
C ASN A 76 12.87 21.02 -8.27
N ASP A 77 13.77 20.15 -8.68
CA ASP A 77 13.46 18.74 -8.90
C ASP A 77 13.41 18.03 -7.55
N VAL A 78 12.20 17.62 -7.17
CA VAL A 78 11.91 16.94 -5.89
C VAL A 78 11.55 15.46 -6.11
N THR A 79 11.80 14.93 -7.30
CA THR A 79 11.48 13.55 -7.69
C THR A 79 11.96 12.55 -6.65
N LYS A 80 13.22 12.64 -6.26
CA LYS A 80 13.82 11.73 -5.29
C LYS A 80 13.16 11.82 -3.91
N ARG A 81 12.80 13.04 -3.46
CA ARG A 81 12.10 13.27 -2.20
C ARG A 81 10.71 12.65 -2.22
N VAL A 82 9.94 12.88 -3.30
CA VAL A 82 8.58 12.36 -3.47
C VAL A 82 8.59 10.84 -3.54
N MET A 83 9.50 10.25 -4.32
CA MET A 83 9.62 8.80 -4.44
C MET A 83 9.97 8.13 -3.11
N LEU A 84 10.94 8.67 -2.37
CA LEU A 84 11.31 8.16 -1.04
C LEU A 84 10.18 8.32 -0.03
N SER A 85 9.43 9.42 -0.08
CA SER A 85 8.28 9.63 0.80
C SER A 85 7.17 8.60 0.54
N ARG A 86 6.87 8.33 -0.73
CA ARG A 86 5.89 7.31 -1.14
C ARG A 86 6.34 5.90 -0.73
N GLU A 87 7.60 5.55 -0.98
CA GLU A 87 8.16 4.25 -0.58
C GLU A 87 8.11 4.06 0.95
N LEU A 88 8.44 5.11 1.71
CA LEU A 88 8.34 5.08 3.17
C LEU A 88 6.89 4.89 3.63
N GLN A 89 5.96 5.63 3.04
CA GLN A 89 4.54 5.52 3.35
C GLN A 89 4.01 4.11 3.05
N GLU A 90 4.30 3.57 1.87
CA GLU A 90 3.93 2.20 1.50
C GLU A 90 4.53 1.16 2.46
N SER A 91 5.79 1.35 2.86
CA SER A 91 6.44 0.47 3.82
C SER A 91 5.78 0.53 5.20
N GLN A 92 5.40 1.73 5.65
CA GLN A 92 4.67 1.92 6.91
C GLN A 92 3.28 1.30 6.87
N GLU A 93 2.54 1.49 5.79
CA GLU A 93 1.20 0.89 5.60
C GLU A 93 1.27 -0.65 5.59
N LYS A 94 2.27 -1.22 4.89
CA LYS A 94 2.52 -2.68 4.89
C LYS A 94 2.87 -3.19 6.31
N ALA A 95 3.74 -2.50 7.03
CA ALA A 95 4.11 -2.87 8.40
C ALA A 95 2.91 -2.80 9.35
N GLN A 96 2.08 -1.75 9.24
CA GLN A 96 0.87 -1.60 10.04
C GLN A 96 -0.14 -2.72 9.75
N ALA A 97 -0.37 -3.02 8.47
CA ALA A 97 -1.26 -4.13 8.08
C ALA A 97 -0.78 -5.49 8.61
N GLN A 98 0.54 -5.73 8.63
CA GLN A 98 1.11 -6.94 9.23
C GLN A 98 0.90 -6.99 10.75
N LEU A 99 1.08 -5.89 11.46
CA LEU A 99 0.82 -5.81 12.91
C LEU A 99 -0.65 -6.04 13.23
N ASP A 100 -1.55 -5.42 12.47
CA ASP A 100 -3.00 -5.60 12.65
C ASP A 100 -3.41 -7.06 12.41
N LEU A 101 -2.83 -7.71 11.41
CA LEU A 101 -3.05 -9.12 11.16
C LEU A 101 -2.56 -10.00 12.30
N LEU A 102 -1.33 -9.76 12.80
CA LEU A 102 -0.77 -10.50 13.94
C LEU A 102 -1.62 -10.35 15.20
N LEU A 103 -2.06 -9.13 15.52
CA LEU A 103 -2.94 -8.88 16.68
C LEU A 103 -4.26 -9.63 16.54
N ARG A 104 -4.83 -9.72 15.35
CA ARG A 104 -6.07 -10.48 15.10
C ARG A 104 -5.88 -11.98 15.28
N ILE A 105 -4.80 -12.52 14.68
CA ILE A 105 -4.48 -13.96 14.81
C ILE A 105 -4.31 -14.33 16.29
N LEU A 106 -3.75 -13.43 17.12
CA LEU A 106 -3.62 -13.65 18.57
C LEU A 106 -4.94 -13.64 19.34
N HIS A 107 -5.99 -13.01 18.80
CA HIS A 107 -7.31 -12.92 19.43
C HIS A 107 -8.31 -13.98 18.94
N VAL A 108 -8.01 -14.65 17.84
CA VAL A 108 -8.83 -15.74 17.29
C VAL A 108 -8.32 -17.08 17.83
N GLU A 109 -9.24 -17.96 18.23
CA GLU A 109 -8.85 -19.32 18.62
C GLU A 109 -8.14 -20.03 17.45
N PRO A 110 -6.97 -20.66 17.67
CA PRO A 110 -6.17 -21.30 16.61
C PRO A 110 -6.95 -22.33 15.81
N ASP A 111 -7.86 -23.08 16.46
CA ASP A 111 -8.67 -24.11 15.81
C ASP A 111 -9.67 -23.50 14.83
N ASN A 112 -10.31 -22.39 15.19
CA ASN A 112 -11.23 -21.68 14.31
C ASN A 112 -10.51 -21.10 13.09
N LEU A 113 -9.30 -20.56 13.28
CA LEU A 113 -8.49 -20.04 12.19
C LEU A 113 -7.99 -21.16 11.28
N THR A 114 -7.59 -22.31 11.84
CA THR A 114 -7.16 -23.49 11.09
C THR A 114 -8.31 -24.06 10.27
N GLY A 115 -9.51 -24.13 10.85
CA GLY A 115 -10.74 -24.53 10.16
C GLY A 115 -11.00 -23.62 8.96
N PHE A 116 -11.06 -22.32 9.19
CA PHE A 116 -11.23 -21.32 8.14
C PHE A 116 -10.21 -21.48 6.99
N LEU A 117 -8.91 -21.59 7.32
CA LEU A 117 -7.86 -21.71 6.31
C LEU A 117 -8.02 -22.99 5.47
N THR A 118 -8.56 -24.07 6.05
CA THR A 118 -8.82 -25.32 5.35
C THR A 118 -10.02 -25.18 4.42
N ASP A 119 -11.12 -24.62 4.91
CA ASP A 119 -12.36 -24.45 4.15
C ASP A 119 -12.21 -23.43 3.01
N ALA A 120 -11.48 -22.33 3.28
CA ALA A 120 -11.12 -21.34 2.27
C ALA A 120 -10.24 -21.95 1.16
N ASP A 121 -9.26 -22.79 1.50
CA ASP A 121 -8.42 -23.50 0.52
C ASP A 121 -9.24 -24.43 -0.38
N VAL A 122 -10.21 -25.15 0.18
CA VAL A 122 -11.14 -25.98 -0.59
C VAL A 122 -12.00 -25.13 -1.52
N SER A 123 -12.56 -24.03 -1.02
CA SER A 123 -13.39 -23.10 -1.80
C SER A 123 -12.60 -22.49 -2.97
N LEU A 124 -11.37 -22.01 -2.74
CA LEU A 124 -10.54 -21.42 -3.79
C LEU A 124 -10.06 -22.47 -4.81
N LYS A 125 -9.80 -23.72 -4.39
CA LYS A 125 -9.53 -24.82 -5.32
C LYS A 125 -10.73 -25.13 -6.21
N MET A 126 -11.94 -25.04 -5.65
CA MET A 126 -13.17 -25.18 -6.43
C MET A 126 -13.30 -24.05 -7.46
N VAL A 127 -13.02 -22.79 -7.07
CA VAL A 127 -12.95 -21.64 -7.99
C VAL A 127 -11.98 -21.90 -9.12
N ASN A 128 -10.76 -22.38 -8.81
CA ASN A 128 -9.75 -22.70 -9.80
C ASN A 128 -10.22 -23.79 -10.78
N SER A 129 -10.92 -24.81 -10.28
CA SER A 129 -11.49 -25.87 -11.12
C SER A 129 -12.56 -25.33 -12.06
N ILE A 130 -13.48 -24.50 -11.56
CA ILE A 130 -14.52 -23.86 -12.36
C ILE A 130 -13.88 -22.94 -13.44
N LEU A 131 -12.84 -22.21 -13.11
CA LEU A 131 -12.14 -21.35 -14.09
C LEU A 131 -11.50 -22.15 -15.21
N LYS A 132 -10.97 -23.33 -14.93
CA LYS A 132 -10.31 -24.22 -15.90
C LYS A 132 -11.30 -24.97 -16.81
N GLU A 133 -12.56 -25.14 -16.40
CA GLU A 133 -13.55 -25.81 -17.23
C GLU A 133 -13.76 -25.03 -18.54
N PRO A 134 -13.79 -25.72 -19.70
CA PRO A 134 -14.08 -25.06 -20.97
C PRO A 134 -15.54 -24.62 -21.02
N ALA A 135 -15.79 -23.40 -21.43
CA ALA A 135 -17.12 -22.86 -21.69
C ALA A 135 -17.15 -22.24 -23.10
N ARG A 136 -18.21 -22.49 -23.85
CA ARG A 136 -18.40 -21.97 -25.21
C ARG A 136 -19.70 -21.18 -25.36
N GLU A 137 -20.65 -21.46 -24.48
CA GLU A 137 -21.99 -20.85 -24.54
C GLU A 137 -22.15 -19.81 -23.43
N GLU A 138 -22.96 -18.81 -23.67
CA GLU A 138 -23.27 -17.73 -22.72
C GLU A 138 -23.83 -18.30 -21.40
N THR A 139 -24.68 -19.30 -21.46
CA THR A 139 -25.25 -20.00 -20.30
C THR A 139 -24.18 -20.64 -19.44
N ALA A 140 -23.17 -21.27 -20.07
CA ALA A 140 -22.05 -21.88 -19.35
C ALA A 140 -21.16 -20.83 -18.69
N PHE A 141 -20.92 -19.68 -19.32
CA PHE A 141 -20.19 -18.57 -18.71
C PHE A 141 -20.92 -18.00 -17.49
N ARG A 142 -22.25 -17.81 -17.57
CA ARG A 142 -23.06 -17.33 -16.46
C ARG A 142 -23.09 -18.33 -15.29
N ALA A 143 -23.22 -19.61 -15.58
CA ALA A 143 -23.14 -20.66 -14.55
C ALA A 143 -21.77 -20.65 -13.83
N LYS A 144 -20.67 -20.41 -14.56
CA LYS A 144 -19.35 -20.23 -13.95
C LYS A 144 -19.30 -19.05 -13.00
N ILE A 145 -19.80 -17.88 -13.42
CA ILE A 145 -19.83 -16.69 -12.56
C ILE A 145 -20.59 -16.99 -11.27
N ASP A 146 -21.77 -17.59 -11.36
CA ASP A 146 -22.59 -17.90 -10.19
C ASP A 146 -21.94 -18.99 -9.30
N GLY A 147 -21.24 -19.95 -9.88
CA GLY A 147 -20.48 -20.97 -9.16
C GLY A 147 -19.31 -20.36 -8.39
N ILE A 148 -18.52 -19.53 -9.05
CA ILE A 148 -17.37 -18.83 -8.45
C ILE A 148 -17.85 -17.86 -7.36
N TYR A 149 -18.91 -17.10 -7.64
CA TYR A 149 -19.47 -16.14 -6.68
C TYR A 149 -19.82 -16.79 -5.35
N ARG A 150 -20.49 -17.94 -5.37
CA ARG A 150 -20.86 -18.67 -4.14
C ARG A 150 -19.65 -19.05 -3.30
N GLN A 151 -18.57 -19.52 -3.93
CA GLN A 151 -17.35 -19.93 -3.23
C GLN A 151 -16.63 -18.71 -2.61
N VAL A 152 -16.47 -17.63 -3.39
CA VAL A 152 -15.81 -16.43 -2.92
C VAL A 152 -16.63 -15.74 -1.82
N HIS A 153 -17.96 -15.74 -1.95
CA HIS A 153 -18.88 -15.19 -0.94
C HIS A 153 -18.77 -15.92 0.40
N ALA A 154 -18.68 -17.25 0.39
CA ALA A 154 -18.45 -18.04 1.60
C ALA A 154 -17.13 -17.64 2.26
N VAL A 155 -16.02 -17.60 1.52
CA VAL A 155 -14.71 -17.16 2.04
C VAL A 155 -14.77 -15.76 2.63
N LYS A 156 -15.45 -14.81 1.96
CA LYS A 156 -15.63 -13.45 2.47
C LYS A 156 -16.40 -13.43 3.79
N GLY A 157 -17.51 -14.16 3.87
CA GLY A 157 -18.34 -14.21 5.06
C GLY A 157 -17.61 -14.76 6.28
N GLU A 158 -16.88 -15.86 6.12
CA GLU A 158 -16.09 -16.46 7.19
C GLU A 158 -14.91 -15.57 7.60
N ALA A 159 -14.20 -14.97 6.62
CA ALA A 159 -13.12 -14.02 6.90
C ALA A 159 -13.63 -12.80 7.69
N SER A 160 -14.83 -12.30 7.36
CA SER A 160 -15.48 -11.21 8.08
C SER A 160 -15.82 -11.60 9.50
N ALA A 161 -16.39 -12.79 9.72
CA ALA A 161 -16.72 -13.30 11.04
C ALA A 161 -15.49 -13.44 11.96
N LEU A 162 -14.34 -13.82 11.40
CA LEU A 162 -13.05 -13.91 12.10
C LEU A 162 -12.31 -12.56 12.16
N GLY A 163 -12.85 -11.51 11.57
CA GLY A 163 -12.26 -10.18 11.53
C GLY A 163 -10.99 -10.10 10.67
N LEU A 164 -10.77 -11.02 9.74
CA LEU A 164 -9.64 -11.05 8.80
C LEU A 164 -9.86 -10.04 7.67
N LYS A 165 -9.81 -8.74 7.98
CA LYS A 165 -10.17 -7.64 7.06
C LYS A 165 -9.47 -7.69 5.71
N THR A 166 -8.20 -8.07 5.69
CA THR A 166 -7.43 -8.13 4.43
C THR A 166 -7.92 -9.25 3.51
N VAL A 167 -8.31 -10.40 4.05
CA VAL A 167 -8.93 -11.50 3.28
C VAL A 167 -10.32 -11.08 2.80
N GLU A 168 -11.12 -10.50 3.68
CA GLU A 168 -12.46 -9.97 3.38
C GLU A 168 -12.41 -8.96 2.22
N GLN A 169 -11.51 -7.98 2.27
CA GLN A 169 -11.34 -6.96 1.23
C GLN A 169 -10.95 -7.56 -0.12
N ARG A 170 -10.03 -8.55 -0.14
CA ARG A 170 -9.62 -9.24 -1.38
C ARG A 170 -10.76 -10.06 -1.97
N ALA A 171 -11.49 -10.78 -1.12
CA ALA A 171 -12.67 -11.52 -1.55
C ALA A 171 -13.77 -10.59 -2.06
N HIS A 172 -13.97 -9.44 -1.42
CA HIS A 172 -14.91 -8.42 -1.88
C HIS A 172 -14.52 -7.86 -3.27
N ALA A 173 -13.26 -7.48 -3.47
CA ALA A 173 -12.77 -7.03 -4.77
C ALA A 173 -12.89 -8.11 -5.87
N PHE A 174 -12.84 -9.39 -5.49
CA PHE A 174 -13.12 -10.49 -6.41
C PHE A 174 -14.61 -10.53 -6.78
N GLU A 175 -15.53 -10.42 -5.79
CA GLU A 175 -16.98 -10.35 -6.03
C GLU A 175 -17.38 -9.18 -6.92
N GLU A 176 -16.78 -8.00 -6.73
CA GLU A 176 -17.00 -6.84 -7.62
C GLU A 176 -16.67 -7.17 -9.07
N SER A 177 -15.52 -7.82 -9.31
CA SER A 177 -15.14 -8.23 -10.67
C SER A 177 -16.10 -9.26 -11.27
N LEU A 178 -16.68 -10.15 -10.45
CA LEU A 178 -17.73 -11.08 -10.90
C LEU A 178 -19.03 -10.35 -11.23
N SER A 179 -19.39 -9.33 -10.44
CA SER A 179 -20.56 -8.50 -10.66
C SER A 179 -20.44 -7.70 -11.96
N ASP A 180 -19.24 -7.16 -12.25
CA ASP A 180 -18.93 -6.48 -13.50
C ASP A 180 -19.06 -7.41 -14.71
N LEU A 181 -18.57 -8.66 -14.59
CA LEU A 181 -18.75 -9.66 -15.64
C LEU A 181 -20.21 -10.03 -15.84
N LYS A 182 -20.96 -10.17 -14.75
CA LYS A 182 -22.40 -10.49 -14.81
C LYS A 182 -23.21 -9.41 -15.52
N ALA A 183 -22.80 -8.14 -15.43
CA ALA A 183 -23.46 -6.99 -16.07
C ALA A 183 -23.18 -6.90 -17.59
N ARG A 184 -22.18 -7.62 -18.12
CA ARG A 184 -21.86 -7.60 -19.56
C ARG A 184 -22.90 -8.36 -20.36
N GLN A 185 -23.15 -7.86 -21.57
CA GLN A 185 -24.13 -8.46 -22.50
C GLN A 185 -23.58 -9.74 -23.15
N SER A 186 -22.29 -9.81 -23.42
CA SER A 186 -21.60 -10.95 -23.98
C SER A 186 -20.33 -11.26 -23.20
N LEU A 187 -20.02 -12.54 -23.04
CA LEU A 187 -18.87 -13.04 -22.32
C LEU A 187 -17.99 -13.91 -23.21
N SER A 188 -16.70 -13.81 -22.99
CA SER A 188 -15.66 -14.65 -23.63
C SER A 188 -14.74 -15.23 -22.58
N GLY A 189 -13.98 -16.26 -22.94
CA GLY A 189 -13.01 -16.87 -22.03
C GLY A 189 -11.94 -15.90 -21.52
N SER A 190 -11.56 -14.91 -22.33
CA SER A 190 -10.57 -13.88 -21.94
C SER A 190 -11.05 -12.94 -20.84
N ASP A 191 -12.36 -12.78 -20.69
CA ASP A 191 -12.92 -11.91 -19.64
C ASP A 191 -12.68 -12.47 -18.23
N PHE A 192 -12.40 -13.77 -18.11
CA PHE A 192 -12.09 -14.42 -16.84
C PHE A 192 -10.60 -14.31 -16.42
N LEU A 193 -9.71 -13.82 -17.28
CA LEU A 193 -8.28 -13.68 -16.95
C LEU A 193 -8.01 -12.81 -15.71
N PRO A 194 -8.67 -11.67 -15.51
CA PRO A 194 -8.48 -10.87 -14.29
C PRO A 194 -8.85 -11.63 -13.01
N LEU A 195 -9.80 -12.58 -13.08
CA LEU A 195 -10.19 -13.40 -11.94
C LEU A 195 -9.09 -14.38 -11.55
N VAL A 196 -8.30 -14.87 -12.51
CA VAL A 196 -7.16 -15.76 -12.23
C VAL A 196 -6.12 -15.03 -11.38
N VAL A 197 -5.83 -13.78 -11.71
CA VAL A 197 -4.88 -12.94 -10.94
C VAL A 197 -5.39 -12.72 -9.51
N LYS A 198 -6.68 -12.41 -9.36
CA LYS A 198 -7.29 -12.20 -8.04
C LYS A 198 -7.36 -13.50 -7.22
N LEU A 199 -7.54 -14.64 -7.88
CA LEU A 199 -7.50 -15.95 -7.23
C LEU A 199 -6.10 -16.24 -6.68
N ASP A 200 -5.07 -16.00 -7.47
CA ASP A 200 -3.68 -16.18 -7.07
C ASP A 200 -3.32 -15.27 -5.89
N ASP A 201 -3.77 -14.00 -5.90
CA ASP A 201 -3.59 -13.06 -4.80
C ASP A 201 -4.26 -13.55 -3.50
N LEU A 202 -5.46 -14.13 -3.58
CA LEU A 202 -6.13 -14.73 -2.42
C LEU A 202 -5.36 -15.95 -1.88
N PHE A 203 -4.90 -16.87 -2.76
CA PHE A 203 -4.10 -18.02 -2.35
C PHE A 203 -2.82 -17.59 -1.64
N ASN A 204 -2.10 -16.62 -2.21
CA ASN A 204 -0.85 -16.10 -1.64
C ASN A 204 -1.10 -15.48 -0.26
N HIS A 205 -2.21 -14.75 -0.11
CA HIS A 205 -2.53 -14.12 1.17
C HIS A 205 -2.93 -15.15 2.24
N LEU A 206 -3.75 -16.16 1.89
CA LEU A 206 -4.06 -17.27 2.81
C LEU A 206 -2.80 -18.05 3.21
N ALA A 207 -1.86 -18.27 2.29
CA ALA A 207 -0.58 -18.89 2.61
C ALA A 207 0.24 -18.06 3.63
N GLN A 208 0.25 -16.73 3.50
CA GLN A 208 0.89 -15.84 4.49
C GLN A 208 0.22 -15.94 5.86
N VAL A 209 -1.12 -15.96 5.92
CA VAL A 209 -1.87 -16.12 7.19
C VAL A 209 -1.54 -17.47 7.83
N ARG A 210 -1.48 -18.55 7.05
CA ARG A 210 -1.12 -19.90 7.51
C ARG A 210 0.32 -19.95 8.06
N GLU A 211 1.27 -19.33 7.39
CA GLU A 211 2.64 -19.25 7.86
C GLU A 211 2.75 -18.49 9.18
N MET A 212 2.06 -17.36 9.33
CA MET A 212 2.02 -16.62 10.59
C MET A 212 1.41 -17.44 11.72
N LEU A 213 0.32 -18.15 11.46
CA LEU A 213 -0.31 -19.03 12.45
C LEU A 213 0.65 -20.15 12.88
N SER A 214 1.32 -20.82 11.93
CA SER A 214 2.30 -21.88 12.24
C SER A 214 3.41 -21.36 13.16
N ARG A 215 3.99 -20.21 12.84
CA ARG A 215 5.04 -19.59 13.68
C ARG A 215 4.57 -19.26 15.09
N LEU A 216 3.30 -18.83 15.25
CA LEU A 216 2.71 -18.55 16.57
C LEU A 216 2.48 -19.84 17.37
N VAL A 217 1.99 -20.90 16.74
CA VAL A 217 1.81 -22.22 17.37
C VAL A 217 3.14 -22.78 17.83
N ASP A 218 4.15 -22.74 16.97
CA ASP A 218 5.51 -23.20 17.29
C ASP A 218 6.10 -22.42 18.49
N LEU A 219 5.89 -21.11 18.53
CA LEU A 219 6.33 -20.26 19.63
C LEU A 219 5.61 -20.63 20.95
N HIS A 220 4.29 -20.84 20.91
CA HIS A 220 3.51 -21.28 22.06
C HIS A 220 3.97 -22.63 22.59
N GLN A 221 4.22 -23.60 21.72
CA GLN A 221 4.74 -24.93 22.07
C GLN A 221 6.14 -24.83 22.68
N ALA A 222 7.02 -24.00 22.11
CA ALA A 222 8.35 -23.78 22.64
C ALA A 222 8.33 -23.13 24.05
N ILE A 223 7.38 -22.22 24.31
CA ILE A 223 7.19 -21.61 25.63
C ILE A 223 6.62 -22.63 26.61
N ALA A 224 5.61 -23.42 26.19
CA ALA A 224 4.98 -24.44 27.04
C ALA A 224 5.96 -25.55 27.43
N SER A 225 6.79 -26.02 26.47
CA SER A 225 7.82 -27.04 26.76
C SER A 225 8.89 -26.52 27.68
N LYS A 226 9.31 -25.27 27.60
CA LYS A 226 10.23 -24.65 28.54
C LYS A 226 9.66 -24.50 29.96
N ARG A 227 8.35 -24.16 30.08
CA ARG A 227 7.66 -24.13 31.38
C ARG A 227 7.55 -25.51 32.00
N ALA A 228 7.24 -26.56 31.20
CA ALA A 228 7.16 -27.94 31.69
C ALA A 228 8.53 -28.48 32.12
N ALA A 229 9.62 -28.04 31.54
CA ALA A 229 11.00 -28.43 31.90
C ALA A 229 11.57 -27.71 33.13
N GLY A 230 10.77 -26.94 33.88
CA GLY A 230 11.17 -26.27 35.12
C GLY A 230 12.19 -25.14 34.95
N GLY A 231 12.40 -24.69 33.73
CA GLY A 231 13.26 -23.55 33.44
C GLY A 231 12.56 -22.22 33.72
N GLN A 232 13.02 -21.50 34.74
CA GLN A 232 12.73 -20.07 34.87
C GLN A 232 13.16 -19.42 33.55
N VAL A 233 12.15 -18.86 32.81
CA VAL A 233 12.46 -18.01 31.68
C VAL A 233 13.13 -16.77 32.28
N GLU A 234 14.44 -16.67 32.12
CA GLU A 234 15.14 -15.44 32.43
C GLU A 234 14.52 -14.33 31.60
N ALA A 235 13.77 -13.46 32.26
CA ALA A 235 13.25 -12.22 31.67
C ALA A 235 14.38 -11.41 30.99
N SER A 236 15.62 -11.64 31.42
CA SER A 236 16.83 -11.01 30.90
C SER A 236 17.09 -11.23 29.40
N LYS A 237 16.61 -12.34 28.80
CA LYS A 237 16.84 -12.61 27.36
C LYS A 237 15.84 -11.90 26.45
N VAL A 238 14.64 -11.66 26.94
CA VAL A 238 13.63 -10.85 26.20
C VAL A 238 14.03 -9.38 26.29
N ASP A 239 14.45 -8.93 27.46
CA ASP A 239 14.96 -7.57 27.66
C ASP A 239 16.26 -7.32 26.88
N ALA A 240 17.17 -8.27 26.80
CA ALA A 240 18.40 -8.20 25.99
C ALA A 240 18.09 -8.16 24.50
N TRP A 241 17.06 -8.87 24.03
CA TRP A 241 16.62 -8.81 22.64
C TRP A 241 15.93 -7.47 22.30
N LEU A 242 15.14 -6.91 23.21
CA LEU A 242 14.55 -5.58 23.11
C LEU A 242 15.59 -4.47 23.21
N ALA A 243 16.58 -4.61 24.12
CA ALA A 243 17.67 -3.65 24.28
C ALA A 243 18.64 -3.66 23.08
N GLY A 244 18.92 -4.81 22.48
CA GLY A 244 19.81 -4.92 21.31
C GLY A 244 19.30 -4.21 20.05
N LYS A 245 18.03 -3.80 20.00
CA LYS A 245 17.50 -2.93 18.95
C LYS A 245 17.69 -1.44 19.23
N HIS A 246 17.87 -1.04 20.48
CA HIS A 246 18.08 0.37 20.84
C HIS A 246 19.54 0.82 20.70
N ASP A 247 20.51 -0.10 20.76
CA ASP A 247 21.94 0.26 20.84
C ASP A 247 22.60 0.51 19.46
N ARG A 248 21.91 0.25 18.36
CA ARG A 248 22.45 0.55 17.01
C ARG A 248 22.31 2.02 16.58
N LYS A 249 21.67 2.88 17.38
CA LYS A 249 21.51 4.32 17.08
C LYS A 249 22.40 5.26 17.91
N SER A 250 23.09 4.81 18.94
CA SER A 250 23.87 5.71 19.82
C SER A 250 25.39 5.70 19.60
N THR A 251 25.93 4.90 18.67
CA THR A 251 27.39 4.82 18.45
C THR A 251 27.92 5.74 17.33
N ARG A 252 27.18 6.80 16.95
CA ARG A 252 27.68 7.80 15.99
C ARG A 252 27.51 9.23 16.46
N LEU A 253 27.90 9.56 17.68
CA LEU A 253 28.11 10.95 18.11
C LEU A 253 29.00 10.97 19.36
N ASN A 254 30.28 10.66 19.23
CA ASN A 254 31.32 11.19 20.10
C ASN A 254 32.71 10.96 19.45
N SER A 255 33.06 11.87 18.54
CA SER A 255 34.47 12.15 18.22
C SER A 255 34.68 13.65 18.42
N SER A 256 34.79 14.06 19.66
CA SER A 256 35.36 15.34 20.05
C SER A 256 36.87 15.28 19.89
N HIS A 257 37.41 15.92 18.88
CA HIS A 257 38.83 16.23 18.79
C HIS A 257 39.15 17.36 19.76
N PRO A 258 40.21 17.22 20.59
CA PRO A 258 40.72 18.34 21.35
C PRO A 258 41.63 19.20 20.44
N TYR A 259 41.27 20.45 20.27
CA TYR A 259 42.21 21.46 19.78
C TYR A 259 43.35 21.63 20.80
N ARG A 260 44.56 21.40 20.35
CA ARG A 260 45.78 21.83 21.02
C ARG A 260 46.27 23.09 20.33
N SER A 261 46.26 24.18 21.10
CA SER A 261 46.96 25.44 20.82
C SER A 261 48.47 25.28 20.79
N ARG A 262 49.10 25.76 19.76
CA ARG A 262 50.31 26.59 19.76
C ARG A 262 50.36 27.38 18.45
#